data_68aedea457144513505b174085504f5a
#
_entry.id   68aedea457144513505b174085504f5a
#
_cell.length_a   1.000
_cell.length_b   1.000
_cell.length_c   1.000
_cell.angle_alpha   90.00
_cell.angle_beta   90.00
_cell.angle_gamma   90.00
#
_symmetry.space_group_name_H-M   'P 1'
#
loop_
_entity.id
_entity.type
_entity.pdbx_description
1 polymer ?
#
loop_
_entity_poly.entity_id
_entity_poly.type
_entity_poly.pdbx_seq_one_letter_code
_entity_poly.pdbx_strand_id
1 'polypeptide(L)'
;PAAPFDVAVTSLGVNDVTSILSRREWLTLQTRLADQLMEKFKARHVIFTPLPPMHHFPALPQPLRCVLGLRAKQFNRGLKALIEKRPGCHLLVFDLPMQTEFIAADGFHPSAKTYGLWAKQAAELIEHQAA
;
A
#
# COMPACT_ATOMS: atom_id res chain seq x y z
N PRO A 1 21.32 -3.09 -9.48
CA PRO A 1 21.60 -4.49 -9.44
C PRO A 1 20.64 -5.23 -10.35
N ALA A 2 21.18 -5.97 -11.25
CA ALA A 2 20.42 -6.66 -12.29
C ALA A 2 20.00 -8.08 -11.87
N ALA A 3 20.03 -8.40 -10.61
CA ALA A 3 19.63 -9.71 -10.15
C ALA A 3 18.10 -9.85 -10.24
N PRO A 4 17.58 -10.97 -10.75
CA PRO A 4 16.15 -11.22 -10.70
C PRO A 4 15.70 -11.33 -9.23
N PHE A 5 14.54 -10.74 -8.92
CA PHE A 5 13.94 -10.83 -7.61
C PHE A 5 12.72 -11.76 -7.68
N ASP A 6 12.55 -12.62 -6.71
CA ASP A 6 11.35 -13.48 -6.66
C ASP A 6 10.12 -12.65 -6.27
N VAL A 7 10.28 -11.75 -5.32
CA VAL A 7 9.18 -10.94 -4.78
C VAL A 7 9.60 -9.49 -4.63
N ALA A 8 8.73 -8.58 -5.03
CA ALA A 8 8.83 -7.15 -4.75
C ALA A 8 7.64 -6.73 -3.87
N VAL A 9 7.92 -6.02 -2.79
CA VAL A 9 6.88 -5.48 -1.90
C VAL A 9 6.90 -3.96 -2.00
N THR A 10 5.75 -3.35 -2.25
CA THR A 10 5.61 -1.91 -2.36
C THR A 10 4.74 -1.35 -1.24
N SER A 11 5.10 -0.18 -0.74
CA SER A 11 4.32 0.58 0.24
C SER A 11 4.35 2.04 -0.15
N LEU A 12 3.51 2.40 -1.11
CA LEU A 12 3.51 3.70 -1.76
C LEU A 12 2.09 4.28 -1.86
N GLY A 13 1.97 5.59 -1.89
CA GLY A 13 0.73 6.26 -2.25
C GLY A 13 0.20 7.28 -1.27
N VAL A 14 0.67 7.33 -0.02
CA VAL A 14 0.18 8.30 0.97
C VAL A 14 0.37 9.74 0.48
N ASN A 15 1.52 10.05 -0.08
CA ASN A 15 1.78 11.38 -0.65
C ASN A 15 0.93 11.66 -1.89
N ASP A 16 0.59 10.62 -2.65
CA ASP A 16 -0.26 10.76 -3.84
C ASP A 16 -1.71 11.10 -3.47
N VAL A 17 -2.20 10.58 -2.35
CA VAL A 17 -3.54 10.91 -1.83
C VAL A 17 -3.64 12.39 -1.47
N THR A 18 -2.57 12.99 -0.96
CA THR A 18 -2.53 14.42 -0.61
C THR A 18 -2.21 15.34 -1.80
N SER A 19 -1.91 14.77 -2.96
CA SER A 19 -1.62 15.51 -4.18
C SER A 19 -2.87 15.76 -5.01
N ILE A 20 -2.70 16.45 -6.15
CA ILE A 20 -3.75 16.67 -7.15
C ILE A 20 -3.95 15.47 -8.08
N LEU A 21 -3.19 14.41 -7.90
CA LEU A 21 -3.22 13.22 -8.76
C LEU A 21 -4.59 12.54 -8.68
N SER A 22 -5.23 12.29 -9.81
CA SER A 22 -6.50 11.56 -9.84
C SER A 22 -6.31 10.08 -9.53
N ARG A 23 -7.38 9.41 -9.13
CA ARG A 23 -7.38 7.95 -8.93
C ARG A 23 -6.92 7.22 -10.20
N ARG A 24 -7.41 7.64 -11.36
CA ARG A 24 -7.07 7.03 -12.65
C ARG A 24 -5.58 7.16 -12.96
N GLU A 25 -5.03 8.35 -12.77
CA GLU A 25 -3.59 8.60 -12.97
C GLU A 25 -2.75 7.78 -12.01
N TRP A 26 -3.15 7.72 -10.74
CA TRP A 26 -2.45 6.92 -9.75
C TRP A 26 -2.45 5.43 -10.09
N LEU A 27 -3.60 4.89 -10.53
CA LEU A 27 -3.70 3.49 -10.95
C LEU A 27 -2.85 3.20 -12.19
N THR A 28 -2.75 4.15 -13.11
CA THR A 28 -1.85 4.04 -14.26
C THR A 28 -0.39 3.93 -13.80
N LEU A 29 0.01 4.73 -12.82
CA LEU A 29 1.36 4.67 -12.25
C LEU A 29 1.62 3.35 -11.52
N GLN A 30 0.64 2.82 -10.81
CA GLN A 30 0.75 1.52 -10.15
C GLN A 30 0.91 0.38 -11.17
N THR A 31 0.18 0.45 -12.26
CA THR A 31 0.30 -0.52 -13.37
C THR A 31 1.71 -0.48 -13.99
N ARG A 32 2.22 0.71 -14.27
CA ARG A 32 3.58 0.89 -14.80
C ARG A 32 4.65 0.37 -13.85
N LEU A 33 4.47 0.61 -12.55
CA LEU A 33 5.38 0.10 -11.54
C LEU A 33 5.40 -1.43 -11.54
N ALA A 34 4.23 -2.08 -11.57
CA ALA A 34 4.13 -3.53 -11.67
C ALA A 34 4.82 -4.06 -12.93
N ASP A 35 4.59 -3.41 -14.09
CA ASP A 35 5.23 -3.79 -15.35
C ASP A 35 6.75 -3.73 -15.24
N GLN A 36 7.29 -2.65 -14.70
CA GLN A 36 8.73 -2.50 -14.55
C GLN A 36 9.32 -3.54 -13.60
N LEU A 37 8.65 -3.81 -12.49
CA LEU A 37 9.12 -4.81 -11.53
C LEU A 37 9.14 -6.21 -12.13
N MET A 38 8.11 -6.56 -12.89
CA MET A 38 7.99 -7.88 -13.51
C MET A 38 8.87 -8.04 -14.76
N GLU A 39 8.90 -7.03 -15.63
CA GLU A 39 9.62 -7.12 -16.92
C GLU A 39 11.11 -6.83 -16.78
N LYS A 40 11.46 -5.74 -16.09
CA LYS A 40 12.85 -5.28 -15.97
C LYS A 40 13.60 -6.03 -14.87
N PHE A 41 12.98 -6.19 -13.71
CA PHE A 41 13.60 -6.83 -12.55
C PHE A 41 13.25 -8.29 -12.38
N LYS A 42 12.40 -8.83 -13.28
CA LYS A 42 11.99 -10.23 -13.29
C LYS A 42 11.32 -10.73 -12.01
N ALA A 43 10.66 -9.83 -11.28
CA ALA A 43 9.89 -10.20 -10.11
C ALA A 43 8.75 -11.16 -10.51
N ARG A 44 8.65 -12.29 -9.85
CA ARG A 44 7.57 -13.25 -10.06
C ARG A 44 6.29 -12.80 -9.39
N HIS A 45 6.42 -12.17 -8.22
CA HIS A 45 5.32 -11.68 -7.42
C HIS A 45 5.55 -10.23 -7.03
N VAL A 46 4.51 -9.41 -7.14
CA VAL A 46 4.50 -8.03 -6.65
C VAL A 46 3.39 -7.92 -5.60
N ILE A 47 3.77 -7.54 -4.39
CA ILE A 47 2.85 -7.38 -3.27
C ILE A 47 2.66 -5.88 -3.03
N PHE A 48 1.44 -5.42 -3.16
CA PHE A 48 1.06 -4.02 -2.90
C PHE A 48 0.53 -3.89 -1.48
N THR A 49 1.02 -2.90 -0.76
CA THR A 49 0.45 -2.50 0.53
C THR A 49 -0.67 -1.49 0.28
N PRO A 50 -1.87 -1.70 0.82
CA PRO A 50 -2.95 -0.73 0.67
C PRO A 50 -2.64 0.56 1.43
N LEU A 51 -3.29 1.66 1.01
CA LEU A 51 -3.20 2.93 1.72
C LEU A 51 -3.81 2.80 3.12
N PRO A 52 -3.21 3.45 4.11
CA PRO A 52 -3.71 3.38 5.49
C PRO A 52 -5.04 4.13 5.64
N PRO A 53 -5.78 3.87 6.74
CA PRO A 53 -7.05 4.53 7.02
C PRO A 53 -6.82 5.98 7.50
N MET A 54 -6.59 6.89 6.57
CA MET A 54 -6.19 8.28 6.87
C MET A 54 -7.25 9.07 7.65
N HIS A 55 -8.51 8.63 7.62
CA HIS A 55 -9.58 9.22 8.42
C HIS A 55 -9.39 9.06 9.94
N HIS A 56 -8.41 8.26 10.36
CA HIS A 56 -8.04 8.05 11.77
C HIS A 56 -6.75 8.74 12.17
N PHE A 57 -6.15 9.52 11.31
CA PHE A 57 -4.88 10.18 11.60
C PHE A 57 -5.10 11.45 12.43
N PRO A 58 -4.65 11.49 13.72
CA PRO A 58 -4.86 12.65 14.58
C PRO A 58 -4.25 13.95 14.05
N ALA A 59 -3.15 13.87 13.29
CA ALA A 59 -2.48 15.03 12.73
C ALA A 59 -3.30 15.73 11.65
N LEU A 60 -4.27 15.05 11.04
CA LEU A 60 -5.12 15.62 10.00
C LEU A 60 -6.34 16.30 10.62
N PRO A 61 -6.54 17.63 10.39
CA PRO A 61 -7.72 18.33 10.87
C PRO A 61 -8.97 17.95 10.06
N GLN A 62 -10.16 18.13 10.67
CA GLN A 62 -11.42 18.03 9.94
C GLN A 62 -11.71 19.36 9.22
N PRO A 63 -12.31 19.35 8.01
CA PRO A 63 -12.85 18.18 7.28
C PRO A 63 -11.82 17.43 6.42
N LEU A 64 -10.58 17.89 6.38
CA LEU A 64 -9.50 17.31 5.56
C LEU A 64 -9.31 15.81 5.84
N ARG A 65 -9.33 15.42 7.10
CA ARG A 65 -9.20 14.03 7.53
C ARG A 65 -10.25 13.13 6.88
N CYS A 66 -11.50 13.57 6.87
CA CYS A 66 -12.60 12.83 6.24
C CYS A 66 -12.40 12.73 4.72
N VAL A 67 -12.04 13.82 4.06
CA VAL A 67 -11.82 13.87 2.61
C VAL A 67 -10.69 12.94 2.19
N LEU A 68 -9.54 13.02 2.85
CA LEU A 68 -8.39 12.18 2.55
C LEU A 68 -8.66 10.70 2.86
N GLY A 69 -9.40 10.41 3.92
CA GLY A 69 -9.81 9.06 4.24
C GLY A 69 -10.70 8.44 3.16
N LEU A 70 -11.68 9.18 2.65
CA LEU A 70 -12.53 8.74 1.55
C LEU A 70 -11.73 8.53 0.26
N ARG A 71 -10.83 9.46 -0.03
CA ARG A 71 -9.96 9.38 -1.21
C ARG A 71 -9.05 8.14 -1.14
N ALA A 72 -8.44 7.87 0.01
CA ALA A 72 -7.63 6.68 0.22
C ALA A 72 -8.43 5.40 0.02
N LYS A 73 -9.66 5.34 0.51
CA LYS A 73 -10.56 4.20 0.29
C LYS A 73 -10.87 3.99 -1.20
N GLN A 74 -11.10 5.06 -1.95
CA GLN A 74 -11.35 4.98 -3.39
C GLN A 74 -10.12 4.48 -4.14
N PHE A 75 -8.94 4.95 -3.77
CA PHE A 75 -7.67 4.48 -4.34
C PHE A 75 -7.46 2.99 -4.06
N ASN A 76 -7.70 2.55 -2.83
CA ASN A 76 -7.59 1.14 -2.44
C ASN A 76 -8.56 0.24 -3.21
N ARG A 77 -9.79 0.68 -3.43
CA ARG A 77 -10.77 -0.07 -4.25
C ARG A 77 -10.28 -0.24 -5.69
N GLY A 78 -9.75 0.83 -6.28
CA GLY A 78 -9.18 0.78 -7.62
C GLY A 78 -7.95 -0.14 -7.68
N LEU A 79 -7.08 -0.06 -6.70
CA LEU A 79 -5.89 -0.90 -6.60
C LEU A 79 -6.27 -2.39 -6.48
N LYS A 80 -7.23 -2.71 -5.64
CA LYS A 80 -7.74 -4.06 -5.48
C LYS A 80 -8.28 -4.62 -6.81
N ALA A 81 -9.09 -3.85 -7.51
CA ALA A 81 -9.63 -4.25 -8.81
C ALA A 81 -8.54 -4.46 -9.86
N LEU A 82 -7.52 -3.61 -9.88
CA LEU A 82 -6.36 -3.74 -10.76
C LEU A 82 -5.59 -5.04 -10.49
N ILE A 83 -5.33 -5.31 -9.22
CA ILE A 83 -4.54 -6.48 -8.78
C ILE A 83 -5.27 -7.78 -9.08
N GLU A 84 -6.58 -7.85 -8.86
CA GLU A 84 -7.40 -9.04 -9.13
C GLU A 84 -7.34 -9.48 -10.59
N LYS A 85 -7.09 -8.57 -11.51
CA LYS A 85 -7.00 -8.83 -12.95
C LYS A 85 -5.58 -9.13 -13.43
N ARG A 86 -4.59 -9.07 -12.54
CA ARG A 86 -3.19 -9.17 -12.94
C ARG A 86 -2.50 -10.35 -12.25
N PRO A 87 -2.13 -11.40 -13.02
CA PRO A 87 -1.39 -12.53 -12.48
C PRO A 87 -0.06 -12.09 -11.84
N GLY A 88 0.27 -12.67 -10.70
CA GLY A 88 1.50 -12.34 -9.97
C GLY A 88 1.42 -11.09 -9.09
N CYS A 89 0.34 -10.33 -9.15
CA CYS A 89 0.10 -9.20 -8.26
C CYS A 89 -0.79 -9.60 -7.09
N HIS A 90 -0.45 -9.15 -5.90
CA HIS A 90 -1.14 -9.48 -4.66
C HIS A 90 -1.34 -8.21 -3.82
N LEU A 91 -2.48 -8.11 -3.16
CA LEU A 91 -2.73 -7.05 -2.19
C LEU A 91 -2.54 -7.59 -0.78
N LEU A 92 -1.69 -6.93 -0.01
CA LEU A 92 -1.51 -7.26 1.40
C LEU A 92 -2.79 -6.91 2.16
N VAL A 93 -3.36 -7.90 2.84
CA VAL A 93 -4.48 -7.65 3.76
C VAL A 93 -3.88 -7.16 5.07
N PHE A 94 -4.02 -5.87 5.31
CA PHE A 94 -3.41 -5.21 6.45
C PHE A 94 -4.45 -4.35 7.17
N ASP A 95 -5.02 -4.92 8.23
CA ASP A 95 -5.94 -4.21 9.11
C ASP A 95 -5.15 -3.52 10.20
N LEU A 96 -5.08 -2.19 10.12
CA LEU A 96 -4.45 -1.38 11.15
C LEU A 96 -5.43 -1.22 12.32
N PRO A 97 -5.09 -1.74 13.53
CA PRO A 97 -5.93 -1.51 14.70
C PRO A 97 -6.06 -0.01 15.02
N MET A 98 -7.25 0.37 15.44
CA MET A 98 -7.64 1.78 15.68
C MET A 98 -7.19 2.29 17.04
N GLN A 99 -5.96 1.99 17.43
CA GLN A 99 -5.39 2.39 18.72
C GLN A 99 -4.23 3.35 18.50
N THR A 100 -4.08 4.31 19.40
CA THR A 100 -3.02 5.33 19.32
C THR A 100 -1.60 4.74 19.29
N GLU A 101 -1.40 3.55 19.86
CA GLU A 101 -0.11 2.87 19.87
C GLU A 101 0.36 2.44 18.48
N PHE A 102 -0.52 2.38 17.47
CA PHE A 102 -0.19 2.04 16.08
C PHE A 102 0.19 3.24 15.23
N ILE A 103 0.06 4.44 15.79
CA ILE A 103 0.46 5.70 15.13
C ILE A 103 1.58 6.32 15.92
N ALA A 104 2.61 6.84 15.24
CA ALA A 104 3.73 7.54 15.86
C ALA A 104 3.26 8.82 16.56
N ALA A 105 4.13 9.39 17.39
CA ALA A 105 3.83 10.60 18.18
C ALA A 105 3.41 11.81 17.34
N ASP A 106 3.80 11.87 16.06
CA ASP A 106 3.42 12.93 15.14
C ASP A 106 1.96 12.84 14.66
N GLY A 107 1.24 11.76 14.99
CA GLY A 107 -0.15 11.54 14.62
C GLY A 107 -0.38 11.22 13.14
N PHE A 108 0.66 10.89 12.41
CA PHE A 108 0.61 10.62 10.96
C PHE A 108 1.37 9.37 10.55
N HIS A 109 2.63 9.23 10.94
CA HIS A 109 3.45 8.09 10.55
C HIS A 109 3.11 6.83 11.34
N PRO A 110 3.34 5.63 10.77
CA PRO A 110 3.19 4.39 11.52
C PRO A 110 4.16 4.33 12.70
N SER A 111 3.72 3.74 13.80
CA SER A 111 4.60 3.43 14.93
C SER A 111 5.47 2.20 14.62
N ALA A 112 6.50 1.97 15.45
CA ALA A 112 7.32 0.75 15.35
C ALA A 112 6.46 -0.52 15.44
N LYS A 113 5.40 -0.51 16.25
CA LYS A 113 4.45 -1.61 16.39
C LYS A 113 3.70 -1.90 15.09
N THR A 114 3.31 -0.86 14.37
CA THR A 114 2.67 -0.96 13.04
C THR A 114 3.62 -1.55 12.01
N TYR A 115 4.86 -1.11 11.98
CA TYR A 115 5.87 -1.67 11.08
C TYR A 115 6.12 -3.15 11.35
N GLY A 116 6.17 -3.56 12.62
CA GLY A 116 6.30 -4.96 13.00
C GLY A 116 5.13 -5.81 12.52
N LEU A 117 3.91 -5.32 12.68
CA LEU A 117 2.70 -5.99 12.22
C LEU A 117 2.67 -6.10 10.69
N TRP A 118 3.00 -5.01 9.99
CA TRP A 118 3.10 -4.99 8.54
C TRP A 118 4.13 -6.00 8.02
N ALA A 119 5.32 -6.01 8.62
CA ALA A 119 6.39 -6.93 8.23
C ALA A 119 5.99 -8.40 8.41
N LYS A 120 5.31 -8.71 9.51
CA LYS A 120 4.79 -10.06 9.78
C LYS A 120 3.77 -10.49 8.72
N GLN A 121 2.82 -9.63 8.41
CA GLN A 121 1.79 -9.90 7.40
C GLN A 121 2.42 -10.08 6.01
N ALA A 122 3.38 -9.24 5.66
CA ALA A 122 4.09 -9.35 4.39
C ALA A 122 4.88 -10.66 4.30
N ALA A 123 5.59 -11.05 5.36
CA ALA A 123 6.34 -12.31 5.41
C ALA A 123 5.43 -13.53 5.25
N GLU A 124 4.30 -13.57 5.93
CA GLU A 124 3.32 -14.65 5.83
C GLU A 124 2.78 -14.78 4.40
N LEU A 125 2.48 -13.67 3.74
CA LEU A 125 2.00 -13.67 2.36
C LEU A 125 3.08 -14.15 1.39
N ILE A 126 4.33 -13.73 1.57
CA ILE A 126 5.48 -14.19 0.75
C ILE A 126 5.66 -15.69 0.89
N GLU A 127 5.67 -16.21 2.10
CA GLU A 127 5.80 -17.66 2.35
C GLU A 127 4.69 -18.45 1.67
N HIS A 128 3.46 -17.95 1.71
CA HIS A 128 2.32 -18.60 1.07
C HIS A 128 2.44 -18.61 -0.45
N GLN A 129 2.92 -17.53 -1.07
CA GLN A 129 3.06 -17.43 -2.53
C GLN A 129 4.32 -18.11 -3.06
N ALA A 130 5.39 -18.17 -2.26
CA ALA A 130 6.65 -18.80 -2.66
C ALA A 130 6.68 -20.32 -2.46
N ALA A 131 5.71 -20.88 -1.78
CA ALA A 131 5.63 -22.31 -1.48
C ALA A 131 5.25 -23.16 -2.71
#